data_bc60ffe57d935bd50428b14261fdf7fe
#
_entry.id   bc60ffe57d935bd50428b14261fdf7fe
#
_cell.length_a   1.000
_cell.length_b   1.000
_cell.length_c   1.000
_cell.angle_alpha   90.00
_cell.angle_beta   90.00
_cell.angle_gamma   90.00
#
_symmetry.space_group_name_H-M   'P 1'
#
loop_
_entity.id
_entity.type
_entity.pdbx_description
1 polymer ?
#
loop_
_entity_poly.entity_id
_entity_poly.type
_entity_poly.pdbx_seq_one_letter_code
_entity_poly.pdbx_strand_id
1 'polypeptide(L)'
;ALDEPYRTMIGHMRHEIAHMLWWRLSLREDFLDAFREMFGDEREDYPAALQRHYQNDPPADWHTRFLSTYASSHPHEDWAETTSHLLHLTDITDSFVSSGMTSPVLPDDHNWDAYAEPDSERLIHIAASLVAA
;
A
#
# COMPACT_ATOMS: atom_id res chain seq x y z
N ALA A 1 17.24 -7.85 13.10
CA ALA A 1 17.55 -7.44 11.73
C ALA A 1 16.29 -7.64 10.91
N LEU A 2 15.73 -6.59 10.36
CA LEU A 2 14.59 -6.66 9.46
C LEU A 2 15.12 -7.18 8.13
N ASP A 3 14.93 -8.47 7.92
CA ASP A 3 15.40 -9.20 6.75
C ASP A 3 14.36 -9.07 5.60
N GLU A 4 13.86 -7.83 5.39
CA GLU A 4 13.01 -7.51 4.26
C GLU A 4 13.84 -6.85 3.17
N PRO A 5 14.09 -7.54 2.04
CA PRO A 5 15.03 -7.08 1.00
C PRO A 5 14.59 -5.81 0.27
N TYR A 6 13.42 -5.26 0.56
CA TYR A 6 12.85 -4.09 -0.14
C TYR A 6 12.58 -2.86 0.74
N ARG A 7 13.03 -2.82 1.99
CA ARG A 7 12.93 -1.61 2.80
C ARG A 7 14.01 -0.59 2.42
N THR A 8 13.74 0.14 1.35
CA THR A 8 14.49 1.35 1.03
C THR A 8 14.12 2.46 2.02
N MET A 9 14.99 3.47 2.13
CA MET A 9 14.70 4.66 2.97
C MET A 9 13.36 5.32 2.55
N ILE A 10 13.10 5.44 1.25
CA ILE A 10 11.86 6.02 0.75
C ILE A 10 10.64 5.16 1.06
N GLY A 11 10.79 3.84 1.01
CA GLY A 11 9.73 2.90 1.41
C GLY A 11 9.37 3.04 2.87
N HIS A 12 10.38 3.13 3.74
CA HIS A 12 10.16 3.37 5.17
C HIS A 12 9.49 4.73 5.43
N MET A 13 9.95 5.78 4.80
CA MET A 13 9.31 7.10 4.92
C MET A 13 7.85 7.08 4.46
N ARG A 14 7.52 6.42 3.37
CA ARG A 14 6.15 6.29 2.88
C ARG A 14 5.27 5.50 3.86
N HIS A 15 5.82 4.47 4.46
CA HIS A 15 5.15 3.69 5.51
C HIS A 15 4.80 4.57 6.73
N GLU A 16 5.76 5.33 7.24
CA GLU A 16 5.53 6.22 8.39
C GLU A 16 4.56 7.38 8.05
N ILE A 17 4.65 7.92 6.84
CA ILE A 17 3.69 8.92 6.35
C ILE A 17 2.28 8.33 6.28
N ALA A 18 2.14 7.07 5.89
CA ALA A 18 0.84 6.41 5.86
C ALA A 18 0.20 6.31 7.25
N HIS A 19 0.97 6.01 8.30
CA HIS A 19 0.48 6.08 9.68
C HIS A 19 0.01 7.49 10.06
N MET A 20 0.76 8.52 9.69
CA MET A 20 0.36 9.91 9.93
C MET A 20 -0.93 10.27 9.16
N LEU A 21 -1.07 9.83 7.93
CA LEU A 21 -2.30 10.03 7.13
C LEU A 21 -3.49 9.34 7.78
N TRP A 22 -3.31 8.12 8.29
CA TRP A 22 -4.36 7.42 9.02
C TRP A 22 -4.87 8.24 10.20
N TRP A 23 -3.98 8.79 11.03
CA TRP A 23 -4.34 9.65 12.17
C TRP A 23 -5.17 10.86 11.76
N ARG A 24 -4.87 11.45 10.62
CA ARG A 24 -5.64 12.59 10.10
C ARG A 24 -7.01 12.18 9.57
N LEU A 25 -7.08 11.07 8.86
CA LEU A 25 -8.30 10.55 8.26
C LEU A 25 -9.24 9.94 9.31
N SER A 26 -8.70 9.36 10.37
CA SER A 26 -9.47 8.74 11.46
C SER A 26 -10.33 9.70 12.27
N LEU A 27 -10.18 11.00 12.05
CA LEU A 27 -11.09 12.02 12.59
C LEU A 27 -12.48 11.99 11.90
N ARG A 28 -12.63 11.22 10.84
CA ARG A 28 -13.86 11.07 10.07
C ARG A 28 -14.45 9.70 10.29
N GLU A 29 -15.72 9.64 10.69
CA GLU A 29 -16.42 8.36 10.96
C GLU A 29 -16.58 7.53 9.68
N ASP A 30 -16.88 8.16 8.54
CA ASP A 30 -17.00 7.47 7.25
C ASP A 30 -15.68 6.78 6.81
N PHE A 31 -14.54 7.37 7.13
CA PHE A 31 -13.23 6.75 6.90
C PHE A 31 -13.03 5.54 7.82
N LEU A 32 -13.36 5.66 9.11
CA LEU A 32 -13.20 4.54 10.06
C LEU A 32 -14.04 3.33 9.69
N ASP A 33 -15.28 3.55 9.24
CA ASP A 33 -16.15 2.46 8.80
C ASP A 33 -15.58 1.75 7.58
N ALA A 34 -15.16 2.49 6.56
CA ALA A 34 -14.52 1.93 5.37
C ALA A 34 -13.18 1.24 5.70
N PHE A 35 -12.39 1.82 6.60
CA PHE A 35 -11.14 1.23 7.06
C PHE A 35 -11.37 -0.13 7.72
N ARG A 36 -12.33 -0.22 8.66
CA ARG A 36 -12.65 -1.47 9.37
C ARG A 36 -13.17 -2.54 8.44
N GLU A 37 -13.95 -2.17 7.43
CA GLU A 37 -14.41 -3.11 6.41
C GLU A 37 -13.26 -3.68 5.59
N MET A 38 -12.26 -2.88 5.26
CA MET A 38 -11.16 -3.26 4.37
C MET A 38 -9.99 -3.90 5.12
N PHE A 39 -9.57 -3.33 6.24
CA PHE A 39 -8.33 -3.69 6.96
C PHE A 39 -8.57 -4.39 8.30
N GLY A 40 -9.77 -4.29 8.86
CA GLY A 40 -10.10 -4.85 10.18
C GLY A 40 -10.13 -3.80 11.29
N ASP A 41 -10.32 -4.28 12.52
CA ASP A 41 -10.53 -3.41 13.69
C ASP A 41 -9.20 -2.86 14.23
N GLU A 42 -8.96 -1.58 14.01
CA GLU A 42 -7.76 -0.87 14.47
C GLU A 42 -7.62 -0.78 15.99
N ARG A 43 -8.71 -1.06 16.74
CA ARG A 43 -8.72 -1.03 18.21
C ARG A 43 -8.10 -2.27 18.84
N GLU A 44 -7.70 -3.25 18.02
CA GLU A 44 -6.91 -4.38 18.48
C GLU A 44 -5.65 -3.89 19.22
N ASP A 45 -5.30 -4.58 20.32
CA ASP A 45 -4.11 -4.25 21.11
C ASP A 45 -2.84 -4.38 20.26
N TYR A 46 -2.30 -3.24 19.84
CA TYR A 46 -1.17 -3.14 18.94
C TYR A 46 0.10 -3.83 19.46
N PRO A 47 0.56 -3.57 20.71
CA PRO A 47 1.70 -4.29 21.29
C PRO A 47 1.51 -5.81 21.31
N ALA A 48 0.33 -6.27 21.72
CA ALA A 48 0.04 -7.69 21.77
C ALA A 48 0.01 -8.33 20.37
N ALA A 49 -0.53 -7.61 19.37
CA ALA A 49 -0.55 -8.04 17.98
C ALA A 49 0.87 -8.22 17.42
N LEU A 50 1.75 -7.23 17.60
CA LEU A 50 3.16 -7.33 17.19
C LEU A 50 3.90 -8.44 17.94
N GLN A 51 3.67 -8.60 19.23
CA GLN A 51 4.27 -9.68 19.99
C GLN A 51 3.88 -11.06 19.43
N ARG A 52 2.60 -11.25 19.12
CA ARG A 52 2.12 -12.48 18.46
C ARG A 52 2.81 -12.71 17.11
N HIS A 53 2.95 -11.65 16.31
CA HIS A 53 3.60 -11.72 15.00
C HIS A 53 5.06 -12.20 15.10
N TYR A 54 5.82 -11.67 16.05
CA TYR A 54 7.23 -12.05 16.22
C TYR A 54 7.45 -13.41 16.93
N GLN A 55 6.44 -13.91 17.63
CA GLN A 55 6.53 -15.19 18.35
C GLN A 55 5.97 -16.38 17.56
N ASN A 56 5.19 -16.14 16.51
CA ASN A 56 4.54 -17.18 15.74
C ASN A 56 4.87 -17.04 14.25
N ASP A 57 4.72 -18.15 13.52
CA ASP A 57 4.73 -18.09 12.07
C ASP A 57 3.53 -17.26 11.57
N PRO A 58 3.68 -16.54 10.43
CA PRO A 58 2.58 -15.82 9.84
C PRO A 58 1.46 -16.79 9.42
N PRO A 59 0.20 -16.31 9.29
CA PRO A 59 -0.90 -17.14 8.77
C PRO A 59 -0.50 -17.83 7.47
N ALA A 60 -0.81 -19.11 7.31
CA ALA A 60 -0.40 -19.89 6.15
C ALA A 60 -0.89 -19.31 4.81
N ASP A 61 -1.99 -18.57 4.83
CA ASP A 61 -2.63 -17.92 3.69
C ASP A 61 -2.31 -16.42 3.57
N TRP A 62 -1.32 -15.91 4.31
CA TRP A 62 -1.01 -14.47 4.35
C TRP A 62 -0.82 -13.87 2.94
N HIS A 63 -0.17 -14.60 2.04
CA HIS A 63 0.15 -14.15 0.68
C HIS A 63 -1.09 -13.96 -0.23
N THR A 64 -2.25 -14.48 0.17
CA THR A 64 -3.53 -14.27 -0.55
C THR A 64 -4.34 -13.09 0.00
N ARG A 65 -3.96 -12.57 1.18
CA ARG A 65 -4.72 -11.58 1.92
C ARG A 65 -3.94 -10.29 2.20
N PHE A 66 -2.63 -10.38 2.31
CA PHE A 66 -1.77 -9.27 2.72
C PHE A 66 -0.59 -9.11 1.76
N LEU A 67 -0.07 -7.90 1.65
CA LEU A 67 1.11 -7.59 0.82
C LEU A 67 2.42 -8.13 1.41
N SER A 68 2.48 -8.26 2.72
CA SER A 68 3.65 -8.78 3.45
C SER A 68 3.22 -9.55 4.69
N THR A 69 4.12 -10.33 5.25
CA THR A 69 3.88 -10.96 6.56
C THR A 69 3.71 -9.91 7.65
N TYR A 70 4.40 -8.78 7.53
CA TYR A 70 4.28 -7.68 8.48
C TYR A 70 2.91 -7.00 8.42
N ALA A 71 2.34 -6.84 7.23
CA ALA A 71 0.96 -6.36 7.06
C ALA A 71 -0.06 -7.21 7.82
N SER A 72 0.17 -8.52 7.92
CA SER A 72 -0.73 -9.42 8.67
C SER A 72 -0.69 -9.22 10.20
N SER A 73 0.22 -8.42 10.72
CA SER A 73 0.40 -8.24 12.16
C SER A 73 -0.69 -7.41 12.82
N HIS A 74 -1.13 -6.33 12.16
CA HIS A 74 -2.13 -5.40 12.69
C HIS A 74 -2.75 -4.58 11.55
N PRO A 75 -4.04 -4.17 11.64
CA PRO A 75 -4.69 -3.31 10.63
C PRO A 75 -3.93 -2.01 10.30
N HIS A 76 -3.26 -1.39 11.26
CA HIS A 76 -2.43 -0.20 11.01
C HIS A 76 -1.22 -0.52 10.12
N GLU A 77 -0.62 -1.69 10.28
CA GLU A 77 0.51 -2.11 9.45
C GLU A 77 0.06 -2.50 8.04
N ASP A 78 -1.09 -3.16 7.92
CA ASP A 78 -1.69 -3.46 6.62
C ASP A 78 -2.01 -2.18 5.83
N TRP A 79 -2.61 -1.19 6.48
CA TRP A 79 -2.81 0.14 5.90
C TRP A 79 -1.50 0.79 5.45
N ALA A 80 -0.48 0.78 6.31
CA ALA A 80 0.79 1.42 6.03
C ALA A 80 1.54 0.74 4.87
N GLU A 81 1.59 -0.58 4.85
CA GLU A 81 2.17 -1.37 3.77
C GLU A 81 1.41 -1.16 2.45
N THR A 82 0.09 -1.26 2.47
CA THR A 82 -0.76 -1.06 1.29
C THR A 82 -0.63 0.35 0.72
N THR A 83 -0.68 1.37 1.56
CA THR A 83 -0.54 2.79 1.13
C THR A 83 0.85 3.05 0.56
N SER A 84 1.90 2.55 1.21
CA SER A 84 3.28 2.68 0.72
C SER A 84 3.44 2.04 -0.67
N HIS A 85 2.90 0.85 -0.88
CA HIS A 85 2.95 0.16 -2.17
C HIS A 85 2.16 0.89 -3.26
N LEU A 86 0.98 1.42 -2.92
CA LEU A 86 0.20 2.23 -3.85
C LEU A 86 0.99 3.46 -4.33
N LEU A 87 1.67 4.15 -3.40
CA LEU A 87 2.52 5.29 -3.74
C LEU A 87 3.70 4.87 -4.64
N HIS A 88 4.30 3.70 -4.40
CA HIS A 88 5.36 3.18 -5.28
C HIS A 88 4.85 2.89 -6.70
N LEU A 89 3.69 2.25 -6.83
CA LEU A 89 3.10 1.95 -8.14
C LEU A 89 2.71 3.21 -8.90
N THR A 90 2.15 4.21 -8.20
CA THR A 90 1.83 5.52 -8.79
C THR A 90 3.09 6.20 -9.29
N ASP A 91 4.15 6.21 -8.51
CA ASP A 91 5.43 6.85 -8.81
C ASP A 91 6.14 6.19 -10.00
N ILE A 92 6.14 4.86 -10.07
CA ILE A 92 6.67 4.12 -11.23
C ILE A 92 5.91 4.51 -12.51
N THR A 93 4.59 4.56 -12.44
CA THR A 93 3.74 4.90 -13.58
C THR A 93 3.96 6.35 -14.02
N ASP A 94 4.00 7.28 -13.08
CA ASP A 94 4.28 8.69 -13.34
C ASP A 94 5.67 8.88 -13.96
N SER A 95 6.69 8.23 -13.42
CA SER A 95 8.05 8.28 -13.93
C SER A 95 8.15 7.74 -15.36
N PHE A 96 7.43 6.66 -15.68
CA PHE A 96 7.36 6.11 -17.01
C PHE A 96 6.76 7.13 -18.00
N VAL A 97 5.61 7.70 -17.66
CA VAL A 97 4.93 8.71 -18.49
C VAL A 97 5.77 9.98 -18.64
N SER A 98 6.31 10.49 -17.55
CA SER A 98 7.11 11.73 -17.51
C SER A 98 8.43 11.61 -18.30
N SER A 99 8.95 10.39 -18.46
CA SER A 99 10.14 10.15 -19.29
C SER A 99 9.85 10.13 -20.80
N GLY A 100 8.59 10.27 -21.20
CA GLY A 100 8.14 10.23 -22.60
C GLY A 100 8.02 8.82 -23.17
N MET A 101 8.14 7.78 -22.35
CA MET A 101 7.88 6.42 -22.76
C MET A 101 6.39 6.19 -23.01
N THR A 102 6.07 5.29 -23.94
CA THR A 102 4.69 4.95 -24.30
C THR A 102 4.44 3.46 -24.17
N SER A 103 3.21 3.09 -23.87
CA SER A 103 2.77 1.71 -23.80
C SER A 103 1.29 1.61 -24.19
N PRO A 104 0.86 0.53 -24.86
CA PRO A 104 -0.56 0.32 -25.19
C PRO A 104 -1.49 0.24 -23.97
N VAL A 105 -0.95 0.02 -22.77
CA VAL A 105 -1.75 -0.05 -21.53
C VAL A 105 -2.05 1.33 -20.95
N LEU A 106 -1.33 2.37 -21.39
CA LEU A 106 -1.60 3.74 -20.97
C LEU A 106 -2.89 4.27 -21.60
N PRO A 107 -3.63 5.14 -20.90
CA PRO A 107 -4.75 5.86 -21.51
C PRO A 107 -4.32 6.71 -22.71
N ASP A 108 -5.20 6.81 -23.71
CA ASP A 108 -4.97 7.67 -24.89
C ASP A 108 -5.03 9.19 -24.60
N ASP A 109 -5.31 9.55 -23.36
CA ASP A 109 -5.35 10.95 -22.94
C ASP A 109 -3.93 11.45 -22.63
N HIS A 110 -3.46 12.40 -23.42
CA HIS A 110 -2.13 13.03 -23.23
C HIS A 110 -2.00 13.82 -21.91
N ASN A 111 -3.12 14.14 -21.26
CA ASN A 111 -3.13 14.83 -19.97
C ASN A 111 -3.39 13.87 -18.80
N TRP A 112 -3.41 12.56 -19.05
CA TRP A 112 -3.59 11.59 -17.97
C TRP A 112 -2.45 11.67 -16.95
N ASP A 113 -2.83 11.72 -15.69
CA ASP A 113 -1.94 11.84 -14.54
C ASP A 113 -2.17 10.66 -13.59
N ALA A 114 -1.13 9.90 -13.32
CA ALA A 114 -1.19 8.75 -12.43
C ALA A 114 -1.61 9.11 -11.00
N TYR A 115 -1.24 10.29 -10.52
CA TYR A 115 -1.62 10.78 -9.19
C TYR A 115 -3.08 11.25 -9.11
N ALA A 116 -3.70 11.56 -10.24
CA ALA A 116 -5.09 11.98 -10.34
C ALA A 116 -6.04 10.83 -10.72
N GLU A 117 -5.53 9.61 -10.98
CA GLU A 117 -6.34 8.45 -11.35
C GLU A 117 -7.23 8.00 -10.16
N PRO A 118 -8.57 8.14 -10.27
CA PRO A 118 -9.47 7.78 -9.18
C PRO A 118 -9.70 6.27 -9.06
N ASP A 119 -9.41 5.52 -10.12
CA ASP A 119 -9.57 4.06 -10.18
C ASP A 119 -8.26 3.37 -9.83
N SER A 120 -8.15 2.93 -8.57
CA SER A 120 -6.96 2.24 -8.07
C SER A 120 -6.71 0.89 -8.76
N GLU A 121 -7.74 0.15 -9.16
CA GLU A 121 -7.58 -1.12 -9.87
C GLU A 121 -6.97 -0.88 -11.25
N ARG A 122 -7.43 0.15 -11.95
CA ARG A 122 -6.87 0.58 -13.23
C ARG A 122 -5.40 0.99 -13.08
N LEU A 123 -5.08 1.79 -12.07
CA LEU A 123 -3.70 2.21 -11.80
C LEU A 123 -2.78 1.00 -11.53
N ILE A 124 -3.21 0.08 -10.68
CA ILE A 124 -2.46 -1.13 -10.36
C ILE A 124 -2.25 -1.99 -11.61
N HIS A 125 -3.28 -2.16 -12.45
CA HIS A 125 -3.17 -2.90 -13.70
C HIS A 125 -2.14 -2.28 -14.66
N ILE A 126 -2.19 -0.97 -14.83
CA ILE A 126 -1.22 -0.23 -15.64
C ILE A 126 0.20 -0.42 -15.09
N ALA A 127 0.40 -0.14 -13.80
CA ALA A 127 1.71 -0.25 -13.16
C ALA A 127 2.30 -1.67 -13.27
N ALA A 128 1.50 -2.69 -12.98
CA ALA A 128 1.91 -4.09 -13.10
C ALA A 128 2.31 -4.46 -14.54
N SER A 129 1.57 -3.97 -15.53
CA SER A 129 1.86 -4.20 -16.95
C SER A 129 3.15 -3.51 -17.39
N LEU A 130 3.43 -2.31 -16.88
CA LEU A 130 4.67 -1.58 -17.17
C LEU A 130 5.91 -2.27 -16.57
N VAL A 131 5.78 -2.80 -15.35
CA VAL A 131 6.87 -3.51 -14.66
C VAL A 131 7.14 -4.89 -15.32
N ALA A 132 6.10 -5.55 -15.83
CA ALA A 132 6.24 -6.86 -16.48
C ALA A 132 6.78 -6.80 -17.93
N ALA A 133 6.73 -5.63 -18.54
CA ALA A 133 7.26 -5.42 -19.90
C ALA A 133 8.76 -5.21 -19.87
#